data_2af7240d34021d8af2d78a215b7a4456
#
_entry.id   2af7240d34021d8af2d78a215b7a4456
#
_cell.length_a   1.000
_cell.length_b   1.000
_cell.length_c   1.000
_cell.angle_alpha   90.00
_cell.angle_beta   90.00
_cell.angle_gamma   90.00
#
_symmetry.space_group_name_H-M   'P 1'
#
loop_
_entity.id
_entity.type
_entity.pdbx_description
1 polymer ?
#
loop_
_entity_poly.entity_id
_entity_poly.type
_entity_poly.pdbx_seq_one_letter_code
_entity_poly.pdbx_strand_id
1 'polypeptide(L)'
;MRRWDQASSEAGKVMRLLITKPGIVDEQLAKKLNMDVREVRKILHKLNSLGILYYELARDKKTDHRIFKWYIQEEQAIGFIISNMQKIKERLIEKLNAEENNQFYWCGVLGHPRLLFDQAMELFFRCPVCKKTVEPHENRDLVEALKQKIEEIEKTLSEMMEVCLLYTSD
;
A
#
# COMPACT_ATOMS: atom_id res chain seq x y z
N MET A 1 15.13 -5.75 6.16
CA MET A 1 14.57 -5.20 4.90
C MET A 1 13.54 -6.17 4.37
N ARG A 2 12.28 -5.78 4.36
CA ARG A 2 11.18 -6.72 4.06
C ARG A 2 11.04 -6.89 2.55
N ARG A 3 10.83 -8.14 2.13
CA ARG A 3 10.62 -8.55 0.71
C ARG A 3 9.57 -7.73 -0.05
N TRP A 4 8.71 -6.99 0.66
CA TRP A 4 7.66 -6.12 0.13
C TRP A 4 8.18 -4.76 -0.39
N ASP A 5 9.26 -4.24 0.19
CA ASP A 5 9.82 -2.94 -0.19
C ASP A 5 10.55 -3.02 -1.55
N GLN A 6 11.14 -4.16 -1.88
CA GLN A 6 11.74 -4.39 -3.20
C GLN A 6 10.69 -4.54 -4.30
N ALA A 7 9.63 -5.33 -4.07
CA ALA A 7 8.59 -5.55 -5.07
C ALA A 7 7.80 -4.26 -5.39
N SER A 8 7.51 -3.42 -4.39
CA SER A 8 6.87 -2.12 -4.61
C SER A 8 7.78 -1.15 -5.36
N SER A 9 9.09 -1.19 -5.11
CA SER A 9 10.08 -0.41 -5.85
C SER A 9 10.16 -0.83 -7.33
N GLU A 10 10.16 -2.11 -7.63
CA GLU A 10 10.22 -2.64 -9.00
C GLU A 10 8.92 -2.38 -9.78
N ALA A 11 7.77 -2.63 -9.17
CA ALA A 11 6.47 -2.30 -9.75
C ALA A 11 6.35 -0.79 -10.02
N GLY A 12 6.84 0.05 -9.12
CA GLY A 12 6.89 1.49 -9.30
C GLY A 12 7.75 1.91 -10.50
N LYS A 13 8.88 1.25 -10.74
CA LYS A 13 9.74 1.51 -11.91
C LYS A 13 9.03 1.10 -13.21
N VAL A 14 8.38 -0.05 -13.23
CA VAL A 14 7.57 -0.53 -14.36
C VAL A 14 6.47 0.47 -14.70
N MET A 15 5.69 0.92 -13.69
CA MET A 15 4.61 1.89 -13.88
C MET A 15 5.12 3.22 -14.43
N ARG A 16 6.18 3.80 -13.88
CA ARG A 16 6.78 5.05 -14.38
C ARG A 16 7.19 4.95 -15.84
N LEU A 17 7.74 3.80 -16.25
CA LEU A 17 8.16 3.60 -17.63
C LEU A 17 6.95 3.44 -18.57
N LEU A 18 5.88 2.80 -18.11
CA LEU A 18 4.62 2.69 -18.87
C LEU A 18 3.91 4.03 -19.05
N ILE A 19 3.93 4.92 -18.04
CA ILE A 19 3.41 6.30 -18.15
C ILE A 19 4.16 7.06 -19.24
N THR A 20 5.49 6.95 -19.28
CA THR A 20 6.30 7.69 -20.26
C THR A 20 6.31 7.07 -21.65
N LYS A 21 6.06 5.78 -21.76
CA LYS A 21 6.10 5.02 -23.02
C LYS A 21 4.99 3.98 -23.07
N PRO A 22 3.75 4.39 -23.34
CA PRO A 22 2.64 3.45 -23.51
C PRO A 22 2.89 2.53 -24.71
N GLY A 23 2.40 1.30 -24.60
CA GLY A 23 2.56 0.28 -25.65
C GLY A 23 3.94 -0.37 -25.70
N ILE A 24 4.76 -0.24 -24.68
CA ILE A 24 6.06 -0.91 -24.61
C ILE A 24 5.87 -2.42 -24.38
N VAL A 25 6.78 -3.20 -24.99
CA VAL A 25 6.80 -4.66 -24.88
C VAL A 25 7.59 -5.10 -23.64
N ASP A 26 7.24 -6.23 -23.05
CA ASP A 26 7.87 -6.79 -21.85
C ASP A 26 9.40 -6.94 -21.95
N GLU A 27 9.92 -7.38 -23.09
CA GLU A 27 11.36 -7.49 -23.32
C GLU A 27 12.07 -6.12 -23.33
N GLN A 28 11.41 -5.10 -23.88
CA GLN A 28 11.96 -3.74 -23.89
C GLN A 28 11.91 -3.12 -22.48
N LEU A 29 10.85 -3.42 -21.70
CA LEU A 29 10.77 -3.04 -20.30
C LEU A 29 11.90 -3.65 -19.49
N ALA A 30 12.10 -4.96 -19.62
CA ALA A 30 13.16 -5.69 -18.93
C ALA A 30 14.56 -5.11 -19.24
N LYS A 31 14.83 -4.87 -20.51
CA LYS A 31 16.10 -4.27 -20.95
C LYS A 31 16.32 -2.87 -20.38
N LYS A 32 15.27 -2.01 -20.35
CA LYS A 32 15.39 -0.63 -19.83
C LYS A 32 15.53 -0.58 -18.32
N LEU A 33 14.90 -1.51 -17.62
CA LEU A 33 14.94 -1.58 -16.17
C LEU A 33 16.10 -2.42 -15.64
N ASN A 34 16.87 -3.06 -16.54
CA ASN A 34 17.93 -4.02 -16.20
C ASN A 34 17.41 -5.12 -15.25
N MET A 35 16.24 -5.67 -15.60
CA MET A 35 15.54 -6.72 -14.84
C MET A 35 15.40 -7.98 -15.69
N ASP A 36 15.22 -9.13 -15.03
CA ASP A 36 14.86 -10.36 -15.71
C ASP A 36 13.46 -10.25 -16.36
N VAL A 37 13.33 -10.71 -17.61
CA VAL A 37 12.05 -10.67 -18.35
C VAL A 37 10.94 -11.42 -17.62
N ARG A 38 11.27 -12.53 -16.94
CA ARG A 38 10.28 -13.31 -16.18
C ARG A 38 9.74 -12.55 -14.99
N GLU A 39 10.58 -11.76 -14.31
CA GLU A 39 10.18 -10.91 -13.19
C GLU A 39 9.29 -9.77 -13.68
N VAL A 40 9.66 -9.11 -14.76
CA VAL A 40 8.84 -8.07 -15.39
C VAL A 40 7.47 -8.63 -15.78
N ARG A 41 7.42 -9.81 -16.41
CA ARG A 41 6.15 -10.47 -16.75
C ARG A 41 5.28 -10.77 -15.53
N LYS A 42 5.86 -11.25 -14.42
CA LYS A 42 5.12 -11.47 -13.16
C LYS A 42 4.50 -10.17 -12.65
N ILE A 43 5.24 -9.07 -12.67
CA ILE A 43 4.75 -7.75 -12.24
C ILE A 43 3.61 -7.30 -13.17
N LEU A 44 3.80 -7.36 -14.49
CA LEU A 44 2.80 -6.95 -15.47
C LEU A 44 1.50 -7.75 -15.33
N HIS A 45 1.59 -9.07 -15.22
CA HIS A 45 0.41 -9.93 -15.02
C HIS A 45 -0.28 -9.65 -13.69
N LYS A 46 0.46 -9.37 -12.63
CA LYS A 46 -0.13 -8.99 -11.35
C LYS A 46 -0.86 -7.64 -11.43
N LEU A 47 -0.28 -6.65 -12.08
CA LEU A 47 -0.93 -5.35 -12.28
C LEU A 47 -2.14 -5.46 -13.21
N ASN A 48 -2.08 -6.32 -14.22
CA ASN A 48 -3.22 -6.64 -15.08
C ASN A 48 -4.35 -7.33 -14.31
N SER A 49 -4.04 -8.28 -13.43
CA SER A 49 -5.05 -8.95 -12.58
C SER A 49 -5.73 -8.00 -11.58
N LEU A 50 -5.11 -6.87 -11.27
CA LEU A 50 -5.69 -5.78 -10.47
C LEU A 50 -6.49 -4.77 -11.32
N GLY A 51 -6.56 -4.96 -12.65
CA GLY A 51 -7.22 -4.05 -13.58
C GLY A 51 -6.45 -2.76 -13.86
N ILE A 52 -5.22 -2.61 -13.33
CA ILE A 52 -4.40 -1.40 -13.49
C ILE A 52 -3.79 -1.32 -14.89
N LEU A 53 -3.45 -2.46 -15.48
CA LEU A 53 -2.89 -2.57 -16.82
C LEU A 53 -3.80 -3.39 -17.73
N TYR A 54 -3.73 -3.09 -19.03
CA TYR A 54 -4.21 -3.96 -20.07
C TYR A 54 -3.13 -4.14 -21.15
N TYR A 55 -3.33 -5.09 -22.03
CA TYR A 55 -2.42 -5.34 -23.13
C TYR A 55 -3.17 -5.51 -24.46
N GLU A 56 -2.51 -5.14 -25.51
CA GLU A 56 -2.92 -5.41 -26.89
C GLU A 56 -1.98 -6.45 -27.53
N LEU A 57 -2.58 -7.40 -28.25
CA LEU A 57 -1.83 -8.35 -29.04
C LEU A 57 -1.40 -7.69 -30.37
N ALA A 58 -0.12 -7.67 -30.63
CA ALA A 58 0.45 -7.22 -31.87
C ALA A 58 1.39 -8.29 -32.44
N ARG A 59 1.79 -8.14 -33.70
CA ARG A 59 2.84 -8.94 -34.31
C ARG A 59 4.10 -8.10 -34.51
N ASP A 60 5.21 -8.66 -34.17
CA ASP A 60 6.50 -8.03 -34.48
C ASP A 60 6.72 -8.04 -36.00
N LYS A 61 7.01 -6.86 -36.56
CA LYS A 61 7.17 -6.68 -38.01
C LYS A 61 8.38 -7.43 -38.58
N LYS A 62 9.37 -7.83 -37.76
CA LYS A 62 10.60 -8.48 -38.18
C LYS A 62 10.56 -10.00 -38.03
N THR A 63 9.95 -10.47 -36.95
CA THR A 63 9.96 -11.90 -36.56
C THR A 63 8.60 -12.59 -36.71
N ASP A 64 7.55 -11.84 -37.05
CA ASP A 64 6.12 -12.27 -37.08
C ASP A 64 5.63 -12.94 -35.77
N HIS A 65 6.39 -12.87 -34.70
CA HIS A 65 5.99 -13.37 -33.40
C HIS A 65 4.93 -12.49 -32.74
N ARG A 66 4.07 -13.11 -31.94
CA ARG A 66 3.08 -12.40 -31.13
C ARG A 66 3.80 -11.67 -30.00
N ILE A 67 3.54 -10.38 -29.85
CA ILE A 67 4.05 -9.51 -28.80
C ILE A 67 2.89 -8.87 -28.03
N PHE A 68 3.09 -8.63 -26.75
CA PHE A 68 2.14 -7.94 -25.89
C PHE A 68 2.59 -6.50 -25.70
N LYS A 69 1.76 -5.55 -26.11
CA LYS A 69 1.95 -4.12 -25.85
C LYS A 69 1.16 -3.74 -24.63
N TRP A 70 1.84 -3.20 -23.62
CA TRP A 70 1.25 -2.91 -22.33
C TRP A 70 0.86 -1.44 -22.20
N TYR A 71 -0.31 -1.21 -21.61
CA TYR A 71 -0.90 0.12 -21.40
C TYR A 71 -1.45 0.21 -19.97
N ILE A 72 -1.48 1.44 -19.43
CA ILE A 72 -2.13 1.73 -18.15
C ILE A 72 -3.61 2.02 -18.42
N GLN A 73 -4.47 1.46 -17.59
CA GLN A 73 -5.88 1.79 -17.52
C GLN A 73 -6.07 2.84 -16.43
N GLU A 74 -5.97 4.12 -16.81
CA GLU A 74 -5.82 5.24 -15.88
C GLU A 74 -6.97 5.31 -14.87
N GLU A 75 -8.21 5.25 -15.32
CA GLU A 75 -9.41 5.29 -14.46
C GLU A 75 -9.39 4.16 -13.42
N GLN A 76 -9.09 2.94 -13.84
CA GLN A 76 -9.01 1.79 -12.95
C GLN A 76 -7.83 1.89 -11.97
N ALA A 77 -6.71 2.42 -12.42
CA ALA A 77 -5.55 2.64 -11.57
C ALA A 77 -5.86 3.67 -10.47
N ILE A 78 -6.51 4.78 -10.81
CA ILE A 78 -6.92 5.80 -9.86
C ILE A 78 -7.97 5.24 -8.88
N GLY A 79 -9.00 4.56 -9.39
CA GLY A 79 -10.02 3.90 -8.56
C GLY A 79 -9.41 2.88 -7.58
N PHE A 80 -8.42 2.11 -8.01
CA PHE A 80 -7.68 1.18 -7.15
C PHE A 80 -6.92 1.91 -6.03
N ILE A 81 -6.25 3.02 -6.34
CA ILE A 81 -5.53 3.82 -5.33
C ILE A 81 -6.51 4.39 -4.32
N ILE A 82 -7.59 5.04 -4.77
CA ILE A 82 -8.64 5.62 -3.91
C ILE A 82 -9.20 4.56 -2.96
N SER A 83 -9.61 3.40 -3.50
CA SER A 83 -10.17 2.31 -2.71
C SER A 83 -9.20 1.79 -1.63
N ASN A 84 -7.91 1.67 -1.96
CA ASN A 84 -6.92 1.24 -0.97
C ASN A 84 -6.64 2.30 0.09
N MET A 85 -6.59 3.58 -0.29
CA MET A 85 -6.42 4.68 0.66
C MET A 85 -7.60 4.78 1.63
N GLN A 86 -8.84 4.58 1.16
CA GLN A 86 -10.03 4.51 2.00
C GLN A 86 -9.93 3.38 3.02
N LYS A 87 -9.55 2.17 2.60
CA LYS A 87 -9.35 1.03 3.50
C LYS A 87 -8.25 1.28 4.54
N ILE A 88 -7.17 1.96 4.15
CA ILE A 88 -6.11 2.34 5.09
C ILE A 88 -6.66 3.35 6.10
N LYS A 89 -7.39 4.37 5.64
CA LYS A 89 -8.03 5.37 6.50
C LYS A 89 -8.96 4.72 7.52
N GLU A 90 -9.84 3.83 7.09
CA GLU A 90 -10.75 3.09 7.99
C GLU A 90 -9.99 2.35 9.09
N ARG A 91 -8.94 1.61 8.74
CA ARG A 91 -8.09 0.91 9.73
C ARG A 91 -7.37 1.85 10.69
N LEU A 92 -6.96 3.03 10.22
CA LEU A 92 -6.35 4.04 11.10
C LEU A 92 -7.38 4.64 12.06
N ILE A 93 -8.61 4.86 11.61
CA ILE A 93 -9.73 5.33 12.44
C ILE A 93 -10.08 4.28 13.51
N GLU A 94 -10.19 3.00 13.13
CA GLU A 94 -10.41 1.91 14.10
C GLU A 94 -9.32 1.87 15.16
N LYS A 95 -8.06 2.01 14.73
CA LYS A 95 -6.93 2.06 15.65
C LYS A 95 -6.95 3.29 16.54
N LEU A 96 -7.28 4.46 16.00
CA LEU A 96 -7.42 5.70 16.75
C LEU A 96 -8.50 5.55 17.84
N ASN A 97 -9.67 5.04 17.46
CA ASN A 97 -10.78 4.80 18.40
C ASN A 97 -10.36 3.81 19.50
N ALA A 98 -9.61 2.77 19.18
CA ALA A 98 -9.10 1.85 20.17
C ALA A 98 -8.10 2.50 21.14
N GLU A 99 -7.22 3.38 20.62
CA GLU A 99 -6.24 4.10 21.46
C GLU A 99 -6.90 5.19 22.34
N GLU A 100 -7.97 5.85 21.87
CA GLU A 100 -8.68 6.88 22.64
C GLU A 100 -9.62 6.31 23.69
N ASN A 101 -10.24 5.18 23.42
CA ASN A 101 -11.28 4.61 24.31
C ASN A 101 -10.73 3.59 25.31
N ASN A 102 -9.45 3.22 25.24
CA ASN A 102 -8.87 2.22 26.10
C ASN A 102 -7.61 2.72 26.81
N GLN A 103 -7.46 2.33 28.08
CA GLN A 103 -6.23 2.50 28.82
C GLN A 103 -5.33 1.27 28.59
N PHE A 104 -4.13 1.51 28.04
CA PHE A 104 -3.14 0.45 27.84
C PHE A 104 -2.11 0.42 28.97
N TYR A 105 -1.60 -0.77 29.27
CA TYR A 105 -0.57 -1.05 30.23
C TYR A 105 0.61 -1.72 29.54
N TRP A 106 1.83 -1.29 29.85
CA TRP A 106 3.03 -1.79 29.21
C TRP A 106 4.20 -1.90 30.16
N CYS A 107 5.11 -2.87 29.91
CA CYS A 107 6.30 -3.11 30.73
C CYS A 107 7.54 -2.31 30.28
N GLY A 108 7.43 -1.42 29.30
CA GLY A 108 8.52 -0.59 28.78
C GLY A 108 9.50 -1.32 27.85
N VAL A 109 9.29 -2.62 27.54
CA VAL A 109 10.20 -3.40 26.69
C VAL A 109 9.64 -3.49 25.27
N LEU A 110 10.41 -3.03 24.28
CA LEU A 110 10.05 -3.12 22.87
C LEU A 110 9.80 -4.57 22.46
N GLY A 111 8.72 -4.79 21.69
CA GLY A 111 8.31 -6.12 21.23
C GLY A 111 7.44 -6.90 22.21
N HIS A 112 7.22 -6.39 23.43
CA HIS A 112 6.25 -6.96 24.34
C HIS A 112 4.86 -6.37 24.13
N PRO A 113 3.77 -7.15 24.38
CA PRO A 113 2.41 -6.69 24.15
C PRO A 113 2.03 -5.57 25.13
N ARG A 114 1.25 -4.61 24.63
CA ARG A 114 0.47 -3.71 25.48
C ARG A 114 -0.82 -4.42 25.88
N LEU A 115 -1.20 -4.33 27.12
CA LEU A 115 -2.36 -4.99 27.69
C LEU A 115 -3.47 -3.98 27.92
N LEU A 116 -4.71 -4.36 27.69
CA LEU A 116 -5.89 -3.64 28.17
C LEU A 116 -6.01 -3.81 29.68
N PHE A 117 -6.79 -2.94 30.34
CA PHE A 117 -6.98 -2.98 31.80
C PHE A 117 -7.40 -4.37 32.29
N ASP A 118 -8.41 -4.96 31.65
CA ASP A 118 -8.94 -6.28 32.05
C ASP A 118 -7.87 -7.37 31.91
N GLN A 119 -7.12 -7.34 30.83
CA GLN A 119 -6.00 -8.28 30.61
C GLN A 119 -4.87 -8.07 31.63
N ALA A 120 -4.56 -6.81 31.96
CA ALA A 120 -3.57 -6.50 32.96
C ALA A 120 -3.99 -6.99 34.35
N MET A 121 -5.27 -6.86 34.67
CA MET A 121 -5.85 -7.33 35.94
C MET A 121 -5.80 -8.85 36.04
N GLU A 122 -6.19 -9.58 34.99
CA GLU A 122 -6.09 -11.05 34.96
C GLU A 122 -4.65 -11.56 35.14
N LEU A 123 -3.67 -10.80 34.65
CA LEU A 123 -2.24 -11.10 34.78
C LEU A 123 -1.57 -10.48 36.01
N PHE A 124 -2.38 -9.97 36.97
CA PHE A 124 -1.88 -9.29 38.18
C PHE A 124 -0.89 -8.16 37.85
N PHE A 125 -1.15 -7.39 36.79
CA PHE A 125 -0.30 -6.33 36.27
C PHE A 125 1.14 -6.79 35.96
N ARG A 126 1.29 -8.00 35.46
CA ARG A 126 2.59 -8.55 35.04
C ARG A 126 2.61 -8.87 33.56
N CYS A 127 3.71 -8.47 32.91
CA CYS A 127 3.95 -8.76 31.50
C CYS A 127 3.98 -10.28 31.27
N PRO A 128 3.22 -10.85 30.32
CA PRO A 128 3.21 -12.29 30.07
C PRO A 128 4.56 -12.83 29.59
N VAL A 129 5.40 -11.97 28.99
CA VAL A 129 6.71 -12.35 28.43
C VAL A 129 7.83 -12.25 29.46
N CYS A 130 8.05 -11.07 30.04
CA CYS A 130 9.20 -10.82 30.94
C CYS A 130 8.84 -10.79 32.44
N LYS A 131 7.56 -10.96 32.79
CA LYS A 131 7.06 -10.95 34.17
C LYS A 131 7.28 -9.65 34.95
N LYS A 132 7.83 -8.60 34.31
CA LYS A 132 7.93 -7.26 34.92
C LYS A 132 6.54 -6.66 35.12
N THR A 133 6.41 -5.79 36.11
CA THR A 133 5.19 -5.00 36.33
C THR A 133 4.89 -4.16 35.08
N VAL A 134 3.63 -4.09 34.70
CA VAL A 134 3.14 -3.20 33.65
C VAL A 134 2.54 -1.96 34.29
N GLU A 135 2.83 -0.81 33.69
CA GLU A 135 2.35 0.50 34.14
C GLU A 135 1.44 1.11 33.09
N PRO A 136 0.55 2.06 33.47
CA PRO A 136 -0.25 2.79 32.49
C PRO A 136 0.66 3.41 31.42
N HIS A 137 0.34 3.17 30.15
CA HIS A 137 1.10 3.67 29.04
C HIS A 137 0.41 4.89 28.41
N GLU A 138 1.11 6.03 28.40
CA GLU A 138 0.63 7.21 27.70
C GLU A 138 0.82 7.03 26.19
N ASN A 139 -0.24 7.26 25.44
CA ASN A 139 -0.28 7.09 23.98
C ASN A 139 -0.58 8.39 23.23
N ARG A 140 -0.44 9.57 23.89
CA ARG A 140 -0.77 10.88 23.29
C ARG A 140 -0.10 11.11 21.96
N ASP A 141 1.23 10.85 21.88
CA ASP A 141 2.00 11.04 20.64
C ASP A 141 1.50 10.12 19.51
N LEU A 142 1.09 8.89 19.86
CA LEU A 142 0.52 7.95 18.90
C LEU A 142 -0.85 8.41 18.40
N VAL A 143 -1.70 8.89 19.29
CA VAL A 143 -3.03 9.43 18.97
C VAL A 143 -2.88 10.64 18.03
N GLU A 144 -1.99 11.57 18.36
CA GLU A 144 -1.73 12.74 17.52
C GLU A 144 -1.19 12.36 16.14
N ALA A 145 -0.22 11.45 16.08
CA ALA A 145 0.33 10.94 14.81
C ALA A 145 -0.74 10.24 13.95
N LEU A 146 -1.66 9.49 14.57
CA LEU A 146 -2.77 8.85 13.87
C LEU A 146 -3.74 9.89 13.30
N LYS A 147 -4.10 10.92 14.06
CA LYS A 147 -4.97 12.03 13.61
C LYS A 147 -4.36 12.76 12.41
N GLN A 148 -3.11 13.16 12.53
CA GLN A 148 -2.37 13.82 11.43
C GLN A 148 -2.34 12.94 10.17
N LYS A 149 -2.11 11.63 10.33
CA LYS A 149 -2.05 10.73 9.17
C LYS A 149 -3.40 10.51 8.51
N ILE A 150 -4.48 10.47 9.27
CA ILE A 150 -5.85 10.41 8.76
C ILE A 150 -6.17 11.67 7.95
N GLU A 151 -5.84 12.85 8.48
CA GLU A 151 -6.06 14.14 7.82
C GLU A 151 -5.28 14.25 6.49
N GLU A 152 -4.01 13.82 6.46
CA GLU A 152 -3.22 13.76 5.23
C GLU A 152 -3.87 12.88 4.16
N ILE A 153 -4.38 11.71 4.57
CA ILE A 153 -5.06 10.80 3.65
C ILE A 153 -6.36 11.41 3.14
N GLU A 154 -7.14 12.04 3.99
CA GLU A 154 -8.39 12.71 3.60
C GLU A 154 -8.15 13.83 2.59
N LYS A 155 -7.15 14.66 2.82
CA LYS A 155 -6.75 15.71 1.89
C LYS A 155 -6.35 15.12 0.54
N THR A 156 -5.50 14.09 0.53
CA THR A 156 -5.06 13.45 -0.71
C THR A 156 -6.25 12.81 -1.46
N LEU A 157 -7.18 12.17 -0.74
CA LEU A 157 -8.39 11.59 -1.33
C LEU A 157 -9.27 12.66 -1.97
N SER A 158 -9.46 13.81 -1.32
CA SER A 158 -10.24 14.93 -1.86
C SER A 158 -9.62 15.45 -3.15
N GLU A 159 -8.32 15.70 -3.16
CA GLU A 159 -7.58 16.14 -4.34
C GLU A 159 -7.70 15.14 -5.52
N MET A 160 -7.59 13.84 -5.23
CA MET A 160 -7.73 12.80 -6.26
C MET A 160 -9.16 12.69 -6.80
N MET A 161 -10.16 12.88 -5.96
CA MET A 161 -11.58 12.83 -6.38
C MET A 161 -11.94 14.04 -7.25
N GLU A 162 -11.42 15.23 -6.96
CA GLU A 162 -11.59 16.42 -7.80
C GLU A 162 -11.01 16.20 -9.20
N VAL A 163 -9.81 15.62 -9.27
CA VAL A 163 -9.18 15.27 -10.55
C VAL A 163 -10.03 14.27 -11.34
N CYS A 164 -10.57 13.22 -10.69
CA CYS A 164 -11.45 12.26 -11.34
C CYS A 164 -12.71 12.91 -11.94
N LEU A 165 -13.33 13.86 -11.23
CA LEU A 165 -14.52 14.56 -11.71
C LEU A 165 -14.26 15.39 -12.98
N LEU A 166 -13.05 15.95 -13.09
CA LEU A 166 -12.66 16.71 -14.29
C LEU A 166 -12.50 15.81 -15.53
N TYR A 167 -12.05 14.55 -15.36
CA TYR A 167 -11.91 13.60 -16.46
C TYR A 167 -13.22 12.94 -16.92
N THR A 168 -14.28 12.99 -16.11
CA THR A 168 -15.60 12.40 -16.46
C THR A 168 -16.56 13.40 -17.08
N SER A 169 -16.16 14.66 -17.29
CA SER A 169 -17.01 15.75 -17.79
C SER A 169 -16.83 16.03 -19.28
N ASP A 170 -16.06 15.23 -20.02
CA ASP A 170 -15.91 15.21 -21.48
C ASP A 170 -16.53 13.91 -22.04
#